data_9d032b8361004a93a9a1a6f5c38e603a
#
_entry.id   9d032b8361004a93a9a1a6f5c38e603a
#
_cell.length_a   1.000
_cell.length_b   1.000
_cell.length_c   1.000
_cell.angle_alpha   90.00
_cell.angle_beta   90.00
_cell.angle_gamma   90.00
#
_symmetry.space_group_name_H-M   'P 1'
#
loop_
_entity.id
_entity.type
_entity.pdbx_description
1 polymer ?
#
loop_
_entity_poly.entity_id
_entity_poly.type
_entity_poly.pdbx_seq_one_letter_code
_entity_poly.pdbx_strand_id
1 'polypeptide(L)'
;MEQLHELSRPFPKEFIHKNPSGFGDYIQHSVIRQRLLSVLGAYDQEVKQIIREEVKDKQGNYRQIVTGVILALTVEIDGKKVTILEMTFNIAGRDVSVQEVGDVEQPFNWKTEGARMKDAVSDAIKRCAMGMGVGLHLWAQYEGKSEYFLDKQLEKALTYNDESAE
;
A
#
# COMPACT_ATOMS: atom_id res chain seq x y z
N MET A 1 -2.70 16.62 10.98
CA MET A 1 -3.91 16.25 10.19
C MET A 1 -3.79 16.61 8.71
N GLU A 2 -3.05 17.64 8.37
CA GLU A 2 -2.81 18.08 6.99
C GLU A 2 -2.12 17.01 6.13
N GLN A 3 -1.08 16.36 6.64
CA GLN A 3 -0.38 15.29 5.90
C GLN A 3 -1.26 14.07 5.63
N LEU A 4 -2.11 13.65 6.57
CA LEU A 4 -3.05 12.53 6.33
C LEU A 4 -4.10 12.90 5.27
N HIS A 5 -4.54 14.14 5.25
CA HIS A 5 -5.44 14.64 4.22
C HIS A 5 -4.76 14.58 2.84
N GLU A 6 -3.53 15.08 2.72
CA GLU A 6 -2.77 15.02 1.46
C GLU A 6 -2.45 13.57 1.02
N LEU A 7 -2.17 12.67 1.96
CA LEU A 7 -1.98 11.25 1.66
C LEU A 7 -3.24 10.61 1.06
N SER A 8 -4.42 10.95 1.59
CA SER A 8 -5.69 10.37 1.17
C SER A 8 -6.28 11.02 -0.09
N ARG A 9 -5.70 12.09 -0.59
CA ARG A 9 -6.14 12.76 -1.82
C ARG A 9 -6.28 11.77 -2.98
N PRO A 10 -7.39 11.79 -3.73
CA PRO A 10 -7.55 10.97 -4.92
C PRO A 10 -6.40 11.17 -5.91
N PHE A 11 -6.03 10.12 -6.60
CA PHE A 11 -5.05 10.22 -7.68
C PHE A 11 -5.70 10.72 -8.96
N PRO A 12 -4.99 11.56 -9.75
CA PRO A 12 -5.44 11.92 -11.09
C PRO A 12 -5.67 10.68 -11.96
N LYS A 13 -6.67 10.74 -12.83
CA LYS A 13 -7.11 9.60 -13.65
C LYS A 13 -5.99 9.01 -14.52
N GLU A 14 -5.03 9.81 -14.93
CA GLU A 14 -3.88 9.37 -15.72
C GLU A 14 -2.95 8.38 -14.99
N PHE A 15 -2.98 8.35 -13.66
CA PHE A 15 -2.21 7.38 -12.86
C PHE A 15 -2.99 6.12 -12.48
N ILE A 16 -4.27 6.08 -12.85
CA ILE A 16 -5.16 4.96 -12.55
C ILE A 16 -5.23 4.04 -13.76
N HIS A 17 -4.84 2.80 -13.58
CA HIS A 17 -4.81 1.79 -14.63
C HIS A 17 -5.84 0.71 -14.36
N LYS A 18 -6.44 0.18 -15.42
CA LYS A 18 -7.30 -1.01 -15.34
C LYS A 18 -6.46 -2.24 -15.06
N ASN A 19 -6.89 -3.05 -14.09
CA ASN A 19 -6.24 -4.31 -13.83
C ASN A 19 -6.49 -5.27 -15.01
N PRO A 20 -5.45 -5.87 -15.62
CA PRO A 20 -5.61 -6.84 -16.71
C PRO A 20 -6.47 -8.04 -16.33
N SER A 21 -6.55 -8.41 -15.05
CA SER A 21 -7.43 -9.47 -14.54
C SER A 21 -8.92 -9.11 -14.57
N GLY A 22 -9.27 -7.86 -14.90
CA GLY A 22 -10.64 -7.36 -14.90
C GLY A 22 -11.21 -6.98 -13.53
N PHE A 23 -10.44 -7.17 -12.46
CA PHE A 23 -10.84 -6.79 -11.10
C PHE A 23 -10.15 -5.50 -10.66
N GLY A 24 -10.94 -4.45 -10.51
CA GLY A 24 -10.53 -3.18 -9.93
C GLY A 24 -9.57 -2.38 -10.80
N ASP A 25 -9.27 -1.20 -10.30
CA ASP A 25 -8.26 -0.32 -10.83
C ASP A 25 -7.02 -0.39 -9.93
N TYR A 26 -5.85 -0.06 -10.48
CA TYR A 26 -4.63 -0.06 -9.70
C TYR A 26 -3.77 1.17 -9.99
N ILE A 27 -2.88 1.48 -9.05
CA ILE A 27 -1.84 2.49 -9.18
C ILE A 27 -0.49 1.80 -9.08
N GLN A 28 0.44 2.24 -9.93
CA GLN A 28 1.81 1.74 -9.88
C GLN A 28 2.47 2.09 -8.52
N HIS A 29 3.26 1.16 -7.99
CA HIS A 29 3.94 1.35 -6.70
C HIS A 29 4.86 2.56 -6.69
N SER A 30 5.43 2.95 -7.83
CA SER A 30 6.27 4.14 -7.99
C SER A 30 5.51 5.43 -7.71
N VAL A 31 4.26 5.52 -8.14
CA VAL A 31 3.38 6.68 -7.92
C VAL A 31 3.01 6.79 -6.43
N ILE A 32 2.72 5.64 -5.79
CA ILE A 32 2.45 5.59 -4.35
C ILE A 32 3.69 6.02 -3.55
N ARG A 33 4.87 5.51 -3.89
CA ARG A 33 6.13 5.92 -3.24
C ARG A 33 6.40 7.41 -3.42
N GLN A 34 6.12 7.95 -4.60
CA GLN A 34 6.26 9.38 -4.86
C GLN A 34 5.32 10.22 -3.97
N ARG A 35 4.07 9.77 -3.78
CA ARG A 35 3.12 10.41 -2.86
C ARG A 35 3.64 10.38 -1.42
N LEU A 36 4.13 9.22 -0.94
CA LEU A 36 4.72 9.10 0.39
C LEU A 36 5.90 10.07 0.57
N LEU A 37 6.83 10.08 -0.38
CA LEU A 37 8.01 10.96 -0.33
C LEU A 37 7.65 12.44 -0.39
N SER A 38 6.68 12.83 -1.21
CA SER A 38 6.29 14.24 -1.36
C SER A 38 5.55 14.78 -0.12
N VAL A 39 4.79 13.94 0.56
CA VAL A 39 3.97 14.36 1.71
C VAL A 39 4.70 14.16 3.04
N LEU A 40 5.40 13.04 3.20
CA LEU A 40 6.03 12.64 4.47
C LEU A 40 7.55 12.89 4.49
N GLY A 41 8.16 13.08 3.32
CA GLY A 41 9.62 13.09 3.21
C GLY A 41 10.21 11.68 3.22
N ALA A 42 11.44 11.57 3.72
CA ALA A 42 12.13 10.28 3.84
C ALA A 42 11.41 9.38 4.87
N TYR A 43 11.36 8.10 4.57
CA TYR A 43 10.79 7.07 5.44
C TYR A 43 11.67 5.83 5.46
N ASP A 44 11.58 5.06 6.54
CA ASP A 44 12.29 3.79 6.68
C ASP A 44 11.38 2.61 6.31
N GLN A 45 11.98 1.59 5.73
CA GLN A 45 11.32 0.32 5.45
C GLN A 45 12.20 -0.84 5.92
N GLU A 46 11.59 -1.83 6.55
CA GLU A 46 12.28 -3.01 7.04
C GLU A 46 11.48 -4.27 6.70
N VAL A 47 12.12 -5.23 6.04
CA VAL A 47 11.54 -6.57 5.87
C VAL A 47 11.72 -7.33 7.18
N LYS A 48 10.62 -7.53 7.91
CA LYS A 48 10.61 -8.26 9.19
C LYS A 48 10.68 -9.76 9.00
N GLN A 49 10.04 -10.26 7.95
CA GLN A 49 9.98 -11.70 7.66
C GLN A 49 9.84 -11.93 6.17
N ILE A 50 10.48 -12.97 5.68
CA ILE A 50 10.30 -13.49 4.32
C ILE A 50 9.43 -14.74 4.43
N ILE A 51 8.30 -14.75 3.71
CA ILE A 51 7.38 -15.87 3.65
C ILE A 51 7.80 -16.76 2.47
N ARG A 52 7.95 -18.04 2.75
CA ARG A 52 8.34 -19.05 1.75
C ARG A 52 7.35 -20.19 1.77
N GLU A 53 7.07 -20.73 0.59
CA GLU A 53 6.28 -21.94 0.42
C GLU A 53 7.10 -22.99 -0.31
N GLU A 54 6.86 -24.24 0.05
CA GLU A 54 7.45 -25.38 -0.63
C GLU A 54 6.64 -25.71 -1.87
N VAL A 55 7.30 -25.72 -3.01
CA VAL A 55 6.69 -26.03 -4.29
C VAL A 55 7.45 -27.15 -4.97
N LYS A 56 6.74 -27.96 -5.74
CA LYS A 56 7.32 -29.04 -6.54
C LYS A 56 7.61 -28.51 -7.95
N ASP A 57 8.85 -28.60 -8.38
CA ASP A 57 9.22 -28.22 -9.74
C ASP A 57 8.77 -29.27 -10.77
N LYS A 58 8.95 -28.96 -12.05
CA LYS A 58 8.56 -29.86 -13.17
C LYS A 58 9.34 -31.18 -13.17
N GLN A 59 10.49 -31.24 -12.52
CA GLN A 59 11.32 -32.42 -12.37
C GLN A 59 10.97 -33.23 -11.11
N GLY A 60 10.01 -32.76 -10.30
CA GLY A 60 9.59 -33.42 -9.08
C GLY A 60 10.39 -33.07 -7.84
N ASN A 61 11.35 -32.12 -7.91
CA ASN A 61 12.12 -31.65 -6.77
C ASN A 61 11.36 -30.60 -5.99
N TYR A 62 11.50 -30.63 -4.68
CA TYR A 62 10.93 -29.58 -3.80
C TYR A 62 11.87 -28.40 -3.70
N ARG A 63 11.30 -27.19 -3.80
CA ARG A 63 12.01 -25.92 -3.67
C ARG A 63 11.24 -24.97 -2.78
N GLN A 64 11.96 -24.24 -1.95
CA GLN A 64 11.41 -23.14 -1.19
C GLN A 64 11.44 -21.87 -2.04
N ILE A 65 10.28 -21.28 -2.35
CA ILE A 65 10.17 -20.03 -3.08
C ILE A 65 9.58 -18.93 -2.20
N VAL A 66 10.00 -17.70 -2.44
CA VAL A 66 9.41 -16.53 -1.78
C VAL A 66 8.02 -16.31 -2.36
N THR A 67 7.02 -16.28 -1.48
CA THR A 67 5.61 -15.99 -1.82
C THR A 67 5.12 -14.70 -1.19
N GLY A 68 5.87 -14.14 -0.22
CA GLY A 68 5.49 -12.90 0.42
C GLY A 68 6.56 -12.37 1.36
N VAL A 69 6.27 -11.22 1.96
CA VAL A 69 7.05 -10.61 3.04
C VAL A 69 6.13 -9.99 4.09
N ILE A 70 6.63 -9.89 5.31
CA ILE A 70 6.09 -8.95 6.30
C ILE A 70 7.04 -7.76 6.30
N LEU A 71 6.51 -6.58 6.01
CA LEU A 71 7.28 -5.35 5.92
C LEU A 71 6.76 -4.33 6.93
N ALA A 72 7.67 -3.67 7.61
CA ALA A 72 7.40 -2.50 8.43
C ALA A 72 7.78 -1.24 7.67
N LEU A 73 6.86 -0.28 7.57
CA LEU A 73 7.07 1.07 7.05
C LEU A 73 7.02 2.05 8.22
N THR A 74 8.12 2.77 8.46
CA THR A 74 8.22 3.76 9.53
C THR A 74 8.21 5.16 8.94
N VAL A 75 7.25 5.98 9.35
CA VAL A 75 7.01 7.33 8.85
C VAL A 75 6.84 8.33 10.00
N GLU A 76 7.02 9.60 9.71
CA GLU A 76 6.70 10.69 10.59
C GLU A 76 5.49 11.46 10.03
N ILE A 77 4.44 11.63 10.83
CA ILE A 77 3.22 12.34 10.45
C ILE A 77 2.98 13.48 11.42
N ASP A 78 2.88 14.72 10.91
CA ASP A 78 2.67 15.95 11.69
C ASP A 78 3.67 16.10 12.87
N GLY A 79 4.95 15.78 12.64
CA GLY A 79 6.02 15.82 13.65
C GLY A 79 5.90 14.75 14.74
N LYS A 80 5.05 13.77 14.53
CA LYS A 80 4.87 12.61 15.43
C LYS A 80 5.21 11.33 14.69
N LYS A 81 6.09 10.56 15.28
CA LYS A 81 6.31 9.21 14.84
C LYS A 81 5.13 8.35 15.32
N VAL A 82 4.39 7.74 14.42
CA VAL A 82 3.14 6.98 14.68
C VAL A 82 3.41 5.50 14.46
N THR A 83 3.16 4.58 15.38
CA THR A 83 3.19 3.14 15.16
C THR A 83 1.78 2.62 14.91
N ILE A 84 1.52 2.10 13.73
CA ILE A 84 0.32 1.33 13.45
C ILE A 84 0.72 -0.15 13.53
N LEU A 85 0.69 -0.70 14.71
CA LEU A 85 0.63 -2.13 14.92
C LEU A 85 -0.84 -2.49 14.85
N GLU A 86 -1.19 -3.49 14.04
CA GLU A 86 -2.50 -4.08 13.95
C GLU A 86 -3.47 -3.64 15.06
N MET A 87 -4.36 -2.68 14.73
CA MET A 87 -5.53 -2.30 15.54
C MET A 87 -5.30 -1.66 16.93
N THR A 88 -4.14 -1.18 17.30
CA THR A 88 -4.02 -0.35 18.50
C THR A 88 -3.43 1.02 18.18
N PHE A 89 -4.29 2.02 18.15
CA PHE A 89 -3.88 3.41 18.13
C PHE A 89 -3.23 3.75 19.48
N ASN A 90 -1.91 3.71 19.54
CA ASN A 90 -1.19 4.26 20.66
C ASN A 90 -0.51 5.56 20.24
N ILE A 91 -1.23 6.65 20.37
CA ILE A 91 -0.75 8.01 20.11
C ILE A 91 0.07 8.45 21.33
N ALA A 92 1.34 8.16 21.32
CA ALA A 92 2.26 8.69 22.34
C ALA A 92 3.66 8.83 21.74
N GLY A 93 3.88 9.88 20.92
CA GLY A 93 5.21 10.43 20.62
C GLY A 93 6.33 9.44 20.28
N ARG A 94 6.02 8.33 19.62
CA ARG A 94 6.97 7.27 19.25
C ARG A 94 6.87 6.96 17.77
N ASP A 95 7.94 6.39 17.22
CA ASP A 95 8.05 5.97 15.84
C ASP A 95 6.89 5.09 15.41
N VAL A 96 6.29 5.42 14.26
CA VAL A 96 5.22 4.66 13.68
C VAL A 96 5.78 3.70 12.67
N SER A 97 5.50 2.45 12.90
CA SER A 97 5.75 1.40 11.95
C SER A 97 4.43 0.73 11.57
N VAL A 98 4.08 0.82 10.29
CA VAL A 98 2.97 0.04 9.73
C VAL A 98 3.56 -1.28 9.26
N GLN A 99 3.02 -2.39 9.75
CA GLN A 99 3.42 -3.72 9.29
C GLN A 99 2.32 -4.31 8.43
N GLU A 100 2.68 -4.69 7.22
CA GLU A 100 1.77 -5.35 6.28
C GLU A 100 2.43 -6.57 5.63
N VAL A 101 1.57 -7.54 5.32
CA VAL A 101 1.95 -8.70 4.52
C VAL A 101 1.84 -8.33 3.06
N GLY A 102 2.96 -8.36 2.35
CA GLY A 102 2.99 -8.20 0.89
C GLY A 102 3.12 -9.54 0.22
N ASP A 103 2.27 -9.80 -0.75
CA ASP A 103 2.24 -11.03 -1.52
C ASP A 103 2.99 -10.90 -2.85
N VAL A 104 3.48 -12.03 -3.35
CA VAL A 104 4.00 -12.13 -4.70
C VAL A 104 2.85 -12.45 -5.63
N GLU A 105 2.54 -11.53 -6.53
CA GLU A 105 1.57 -11.78 -7.59
C GLU A 105 2.16 -12.79 -8.58
N GLN A 106 1.52 -13.95 -8.73
CA GLN A 106 1.94 -15.03 -9.63
C GLN A 106 3.39 -15.53 -9.41
N PRO A 107 3.72 -16.06 -8.22
CA PRO A 107 5.10 -16.39 -7.83
C PRO A 107 5.79 -17.37 -8.77
N PHE A 108 5.03 -18.21 -9.47
CA PHE A 108 5.56 -19.19 -10.42
C PHE A 108 6.01 -18.59 -11.76
N ASN A 109 5.56 -17.39 -12.09
CA ASN A 109 5.97 -16.69 -13.32
C ASN A 109 7.33 -15.99 -13.14
N TRP A 110 7.74 -15.71 -11.91
CA TRP A 110 9.01 -15.06 -11.60
C TRP A 110 10.15 -16.07 -11.55
N LYS A 111 11.14 -15.92 -12.42
CA LYS A 111 12.26 -16.86 -12.54
C LYS A 111 13.26 -16.75 -11.39
N THR A 112 13.40 -15.59 -10.76
CA THR A 112 14.41 -15.32 -9.74
C THR A 112 13.80 -14.97 -8.40
N GLU A 113 14.49 -15.32 -7.33
CA GLU A 113 14.12 -14.93 -5.96
C GLU A 113 14.06 -13.41 -5.80
N GLY A 114 15.04 -12.69 -6.37
CA GLY A 114 15.08 -11.24 -6.31
C GLY A 114 13.86 -10.56 -6.95
N ALA A 115 13.33 -11.12 -8.05
CA ALA A 115 12.12 -10.61 -8.68
C ALA A 115 10.90 -10.81 -7.77
N ARG A 116 10.77 -11.98 -7.13
CA ARG A 116 9.71 -12.26 -6.15
C ARG A 116 9.80 -11.35 -4.93
N MET A 117 11.01 -11.17 -4.37
CA MET A 117 11.23 -10.25 -3.26
C MET A 117 10.82 -8.82 -3.61
N LYS A 118 11.22 -8.33 -4.78
CA LYS A 118 10.86 -6.99 -5.27
C LYS A 118 9.35 -6.81 -5.38
N ASP A 119 8.66 -7.82 -5.89
CA ASP A 119 7.19 -7.81 -6.04
C ASP A 119 6.50 -7.77 -4.67
N ALA A 120 6.85 -8.68 -3.77
CA ALA A 120 6.31 -8.74 -2.41
C ALA A 120 6.54 -7.44 -1.62
N VAL A 121 7.74 -6.87 -1.67
CA VAL A 121 8.06 -5.60 -1.01
C VAL A 121 7.23 -4.46 -1.60
N SER A 122 7.07 -4.42 -2.91
CA SER A 122 6.26 -3.38 -3.58
C SER A 122 4.79 -3.46 -3.19
N ASP A 123 4.25 -4.66 -3.07
CA ASP A 123 2.87 -4.88 -2.61
C ASP A 123 2.71 -4.52 -1.13
N ALA A 124 3.63 -4.94 -0.26
CA ALA A 124 3.62 -4.57 1.15
C ALA A 124 3.61 -3.06 1.38
N ILE A 125 4.44 -2.31 0.64
CA ILE A 125 4.47 -0.84 0.73
C ILE A 125 3.15 -0.22 0.29
N LYS A 126 2.51 -0.73 -0.77
CA LYS A 126 1.18 -0.28 -1.17
C LYS A 126 0.15 -0.49 -0.07
N ARG A 127 0.17 -1.65 0.59
CA ARG A 127 -0.72 -1.97 1.71
C ARG A 127 -0.47 -1.08 2.93
N CYS A 128 0.80 -0.84 3.29
CA CYS A 128 1.14 0.13 4.33
C CYS A 128 0.61 1.53 4.00
N ALA A 129 0.80 1.99 2.76
CA ALA A 129 0.32 3.28 2.31
C ALA A 129 -1.22 3.37 2.34
N MET A 130 -1.90 2.29 1.96
CA MET A 130 -3.36 2.19 2.04
C MET A 130 -3.87 2.32 3.48
N GLY A 131 -3.18 1.74 4.46
CA GLY A 131 -3.46 1.92 5.89
C GLY A 131 -3.37 3.39 6.36
N MET A 132 -2.66 4.24 5.62
CA MET A 132 -2.59 5.69 5.83
C MET A 132 -3.54 6.48 4.91
N GLY A 133 -4.42 5.82 4.18
CA GLY A 133 -5.42 6.43 3.28
C GLY A 133 -4.96 6.57 1.82
N VAL A 134 -3.70 6.28 1.49
CA VAL A 134 -3.18 6.45 0.11
C VAL A 134 -3.85 5.46 -0.85
N GLY A 135 -4.60 5.99 -1.82
CA GLY A 135 -5.26 5.19 -2.83
C GLY A 135 -6.42 4.32 -2.32
N LEU A 136 -6.87 4.51 -1.09
CA LEU A 136 -7.94 3.73 -0.46
C LEU A 136 -9.22 3.71 -1.31
N HIS A 137 -9.54 4.81 -1.97
CA HIS A 137 -10.68 4.95 -2.88
C HIS A 137 -10.66 3.97 -4.06
N LEU A 138 -9.51 3.39 -4.43
CA LEU A 138 -9.38 2.44 -5.52
C LEU A 138 -9.67 1.00 -5.11
N TRP A 139 -9.51 0.71 -3.83
CA TRP A 139 -9.65 -0.66 -3.30
C TRP A 139 -10.92 -0.88 -2.49
N ALA A 140 -11.61 0.19 -2.13
CA ALA A 140 -12.92 0.12 -1.50
C ALA A 140 -14.00 -0.13 -2.56
N GLN A 141 -14.27 -1.38 -2.89
CA GLN A 141 -15.34 -1.78 -3.80
C GLN A 141 -16.56 -2.22 -2.99
N TYR A 142 -17.74 -1.72 -3.36
CA TYR A 142 -19.00 -2.08 -2.72
C TYR A 142 -19.87 -2.93 -3.65
N GLU A 143 -20.35 -4.08 -3.15
CA GLU A 143 -21.33 -4.97 -3.81
C GLU A 143 -20.98 -5.39 -5.25
N GLY A 144 -19.73 -5.65 -5.57
CA GLY A 144 -19.33 -6.13 -6.90
C GLY A 144 -19.49 -5.10 -8.01
N LYS A 145 -19.85 -3.87 -7.68
CA LYS A 145 -19.83 -2.74 -8.60
C LYS A 145 -18.45 -2.11 -8.56
N SER A 146 -17.92 -1.73 -9.73
CA SER A 146 -16.67 -0.99 -9.86
C SER A 146 -16.78 0.47 -9.41
N GLU A 147 -17.78 0.80 -8.61
CA GLU A 147 -17.95 2.12 -8.01
C GLU A 147 -17.19 2.13 -6.68
N TYR A 148 -16.18 2.96 -6.61
CA TYR A 148 -15.37 3.18 -5.42
C TYR A 148 -16.22 3.77 -4.32
N PHE A 149 -16.34 3.04 -3.23
CA PHE A 149 -16.98 3.55 -2.03
C PHE A 149 -15.95 4.38 -1.22
N LEU A 150 -15.55 5.51 -1.78
CA LEU A 150 -15.34 6.63 -0.88
C LEU A 150 -16.74 7.13 -0.54
N ASP A 151 -17.08 7.10 0.73
CA ASP A 151 -18.28 7.77 1.18
C ASP A 151 -18.35 9.12 0.46
N LYS A 152 -19.42 9.32 -0.33
CA LYS A 152 -19.62 10.58 -1.07
C LYS A 152 -19.56 11.81 -0.16
N GLN A 153 -19.70 11.62 1.15
CA GLN A 153 -19.50 12.64 2.16
C GLN A 153 -18.01 12.93 2.41
N LEU A 154 -17.14 11.91 2.37
CA LEU A 154 -15.70 12.11 2.48
C LEU A 154 -15.14 12.76 1.22
N GLU A 155 -15.65 12.38 0.06
CA GLU A 155 -15.30 13.00 -1.22
C GLU A 155 -15.74 14.47 -1.27
N LYS A 156 -16.94 14.78 -0.76
CA LYS A 156 -17.41 16.16 -0.58
C LYS A 156 -16.59 16.94 0.44
N ALA A 157 -16.20 16.34 1.54
CA ALA A 157 -15.36 16.98 2.55
C ALA A 157 -13.94 17.27 2.03
N LEU A 158 -13.39 16.40 1.16
CA LEU A 158 -12.10 16.59 0.53
C LEU A 158 -12.13 17.65 -0.58
N THR A 159 -13.24 17.79 -1.31
CA THR A 159 -13.42 18.81 -2.35
C THR A 159 -13.82 20.17 -1.80
N TYR A 160 -14.53 20.22 -0.68
CA TYR A 160 -15.00 21.47 -0.09
C TYR A 160 -13.90 22.39 0.44
N ASN A 161 -12.75 21.81 0.82
CA ASN A 161 -11.59 22.59 1.29
C ASN A 161 -10.77 23.22 0.15
N ASP A 162 -10.91 22.77 -1.10
CA ASP A 162 -10.22 23.36 -2.25
C ASP A 162 -10.91 24.64 -2.76
N GLU A 163 -12.23 24.82 -2.53
CA GLU A 163 -12.96 26.00 -2.96
C GLU A 163 -12.91 27.18 -1.96
N SER A 164 -12.42 26.96 -0.75
CA SER A 164 -12.29 28.01 0.27
C SER A 164 -10.89 28.62 0.39
N ALA A 165 -9.99 28.26 -0.53
CA ALA A 165 -8.60 28.75 -0.56
C ALA A 165 -8.32 29.79 -1.70
N GLU A 166 -9.38 30.39 -2.30
CA GLU A 166 -9.26 31.57 -3.19
C GLU A 166 -9.58 32.88 -2.47
#